data_3173990e5f1a43dc06d1876f97eba431
#
_entry.id   3173990e5f1a43dc06d1876f97eba431
#
_cell.length_a   1.000
_cell.length_b   1.000
_cell.length_c   1.000
_cell.angle_alpha   90.00
_cell.angle_beta   90.00
_cell.angle_gamma   90.00
#
_symmetry.space_group_name_H-M   'P 1'
#
loop_
_entity.id
_entity.type
_entity.pdbx_description
1 polymer ?
#
loop_
_entity_poly.entity_id
_entity_poly.type
_entity_poly.pdbx_seq_one_letter_code
_entity_poly.pdbx_strand_id
1 'polypeptide(L)'
;EAEGCPITAEDIKTGPVQQTYLNGDVTPYELYIKMLMEYFSDRVLATDAQDAFDMPEGYDKYEYQTDAVVEGYKKLLKYDGFFLADVVGLGKTVIATMIAKQFCIDNGYENTKILVVYPPAVEHNWKQTFKDFGLDKYTRFISNGSLSKVLDEENYDYWNADEYDLVL
;
A
#
# COMPACT_ATOMS: atom_id res chain seq x y z
N GLU A 1 -21.02 -30.92 -36.05
CA GLU A 1 -21.88 -29.79 -35.61
C GLU A 1 -22.63 -30.26 -34.38
N ALA A 2 -22.20 -29.82 -33.17
CA ALA A 2 -22.98 -30.10 -31.96
C ALA A 2 -24.13 -29.09 -31.93
N GLU A 3 -25.34 -29.57 -32.12
CA GLU A 3 -26.56 -28.78 -31.93
C GLU A 3 -26.61 -28.36 -30.44
N GLY A 4 -26.41 -27.08 -30.20
CA GLY A 4 -26.55 -26.50 -28.86
C GLY A 4 -28.03 -26.63 -28.42
N CYS A 5 -28.27 -27.28 -27.29
CA CYS A 5 -29.59 -27.30 -26.67
C CYS A 5 -30.00 -25.88 -26.26
N PRO A 6 -31.18 -25.38 -26.67
CA PRO A 6 -31.61 -24.05 -26.25
C PRO A 6 -31.83 -24.02 -24.74
N ILE A 7 -31.23 -23.05 -24.06
CA ILE A 7 -31.44 -22.83 -22.63
C ILE A 7 -32.85 -22.31 -22.38
N THR A 8 -33.62 -23.02 -21.60
CA THR A 8 -34.99 -22.63 -21.23
C THR A 8 -35.02 -21.74 -19.98
N ALA A 9 -36.10 -21.00 -19.76
CA ALA A 9 -36.30 -20.21 -18.54
C ALA A 9 -36.29 -21.08 -17.26
N GLU A 10 -36.58 -22.37 -17.39
CA GLU A 10 -36.54 -23.34 -16.29
C GLU A 10 -35.13 -23.81 -15.98
N ASP A 11 -34.28 -23.94 -17.00
CA ASP A 11 -32.85 -24.26 -16.83
C ASP A 11 -32.12 -23.14 -16.10
N ILE A 12 -32.50 -21.88 -16.34
CA ILE A 12 -31.99 -20.72 -15.63
C ILE A 12 -32.41 -20.73 -14.15
N LYS A 13 -33.64 -21.19 -13.85
CA LYS A 13 -34.14 -21.24 -12.48
C LYS A 13 -33.63 -22.43 -11.67
N THR A 14 -33.30 -23.54 -12.32
CA THR A 14 -32.88 -24.80 -11.66
C THR A 14 -31.37 -25.07 -11.71
N GLY A 15 -30.64 -24.31 -12.49
CA GLY A 15 -29.21 -24.46 -12.66
C GLY A 15 -28.36 -23.78 -11.55
N PRO A 16 -27.09 -23.52 -11.82
CA PRO A 16 -26.14 -22.91 -10.85
C PRO A 16 -26.59 -21.56 -10.28
N VAL A 17 -27.58 -20.91 -10.94
CA VAL A 17 -28.19 -19.66 -10.48
C VAL A 17 -28.92 -19.82 -9.15
N GLN A 18 -29.43 -21.02 -8.82
CA GLN A 18 -30.02 -21.28 -7.50
C GLN A 18 -29.01 -21.26 -6.35
N GLN A 19 -27.75 -21.47 -6.67
CA GLN A 19 -26.65 -21.41 -5.70
C GLN A 19 -25.96 -20.03 -5.64
N THR A 20 -26.40 -19.08 -6.48
CA THR A 20 -25.90 -17.72 -6.51
C THR A 20 -26.82 -16.76 -5.75
N TYR A 21 -26.28 -15.63 -5.34
CA TYR A 21 -26.99 -14.56 -4.63
C TYR A 21 -28.21 -13.98 -5.38
N LEU A 22 -28.39 -14.35 -6.65
CA LEU A 22 -29.49 -13.88 -7.51
C LEU A 22 -30.80 -14.61 -7.27
N ASN A 23 -30.81 -15.70 -6.49
CA ASN A 23 -32.00 -16.54 -6.28
C ASN A 23 -32.61 -16.41 -4.87
N GLY A 24 -32.19 -15.45 -4.09
CA GLY A 24 -32.81 -15.12 -2.80
C GLY A 24 -33.54 -13.79 -2.89
N ASP A 25 -34.38 -13.51 -1.89
CA ASP A 25 -35.03 -12.20 -1.69
C ASP A 25 -33.98 -11.08 -1.35
N VAL A 26 -32.84 -11.08 -2.03
CA VAL A 26 -31.76 -10.09 -1.85
C VAL A 26 -32.08 -8.89 -2.72
N THR A 27 -32.31 -7.77 -2.11
CA THR A 27 -32.52 -6.51 -2.83
C THR A 27 -31.25 -6.05 -3.54
N PRO A 28 -31.35 -5.27 -4.62
CA PRO A 28 -30.19 -4.66 -5.28
C PRO A 28 -29.30 -3.87 -4.31
N TYR A 29 -29.90 -3.28 -3.28
CA TYR A 29 -29.16 -2.55 -2.24
C TYR A 29 -28.33 -3.49 -1.35
N GLU A 30 -28.90 -4.62 -0.91
CA GLU A 30 -28.18 -5.62 -0.11
C GLU A 30 -27.02 -6.25 -0.91
N LEU A 31 -27.24 -6.52 -2.19
CA LEU A 31 -26.19 -6.99 -3.09
C LEU A 31 -25.05 -5.95 -3.21
N TYR A 32 -25.42 -4.67 -3.39
CA TYR A 32 -24.46 -3.57 -3.43
C TYR A 32 -23.65 -3.45 -2.13
N ILE A 33 -24.33 -3.49 -0.98
CA ILE A 33 -23.66 -3.45 0.34
C ILE A 33 -22.75 -4.66 0.51
N LYS A 34 -23.18 -5.86 0.11
CA LYS A 34 -22.34 -7.06 0.19
C LYS A 34 -21.12 -6.97 -0.69
N MET A 35 -21.24 -6.47 -1.91
CA MET A 35 -20.10 -6.23 -2.79
C MET A 35 -19.13 -5.18 -2.20
N LEU A 36 -19.67 -4.12 -1.58
CA LEU A 36 -18.84 -3.14 -0.87
C LEU A 36 -18.14 -3.78 0.35
N MET A 37 -18.85 -4.56 1.15
CA MET A 37 -18.26 -5.25 2.30
C MET A 37 -17.17 -6.22 1.88
N GLU A 38 -17.34 -6.96 0.77
CA GLU A 38 -16.33 -7.88 0.24
C GLU A 38 -15.14 -7.13 -0.35
N TYR A 39 -15.38 -6.02 -1.05
CA TYR A 39 -14.32 -5.17 -1.61
C TYR A 39 -13.52 -4.43 -0.52
N PHE A 40 -14.18 -4.02 0.57
CA PHE A 40 -13.57 -3.32 1.69
C PHE A 40 -13.36 -4.22 2.93
N SER A 41 -13.51 -5.54 2.80
CA SER A 41 -13.37 -6.48 3.93
C SER A 41 -12.07 -6.32 4.69
N ASP A 42 -10.98 -6.10 3.95
CA ASP A 42 -9.65 -5.88 4.54
C ASP A 42 -9.55 -4.58 5.33
N ARG A 43 -10.40 -3.58 5.05
CA ARG A 43 -10.46 -2.32 5.81
C ARG A 43 -11.27 -2.47 7.11
N VAL A 44 -12.37 -3.22 7.07
CA VAL A 44 -13.24 -3.42 8.24
C VAL A 44 -12.51 -4.22 9.34
N LEU A 45 -11.62 -5.14 8.95
CA LEU A 45 -10.82 -5.96 9.87
C LEU A 45 -9.56 -5.24 10.41
N ALA A 46 -9.23 -4.05 9.87
CA ALA A 46 -8.01 -3.33 10.22
C ALA A 46 -8.14 -2.40 11.43
N THR A 47 -9.28 -2.38 12.11
CA THR A 47 -9.57 -1.46 13.22
C THR A 47 -8.64 -1.68 14.42
N ASP A 48 -8.02 -2.86 14.56
CA ASP A 48 -7.16 -3.21 15.70
C ASP A 48 -5.70 -2.71 15.57
N ALA A 49 -5.28 -2.20 14.41
CA ALA A 49 -3.91 -1.73 14.18
C ALA A 49 -3.71 -0.23 14.44
N GLN A 50 -4.76 0.51 14.81
CA GLN A 50 -4.73 1.97 14.94
C GLN A 50 -3.87 2.49 16.10
N ASP A 51 -3.57 1.66 17.11
CA ASP A 51 -2.80 2.08 18.28
C ASP A 51 -1.28 1.90 18.14
N ALA A 52 -0.80 1.29 17.04
CA ALA A 52 0.59 0.88 16.91
C ALA A 52 1.55 1.99 16.45
N PHE A 53 1.04 3.16 16.02
CA PHE A 53 1.90 4.20 15.48
C PHE A 53 2.11 5.35 16.46
N ASP A 54 3.27 5.31 17.13
CA ASP A 54 3.77 6.44 17.91
C ASP A 54 4.26 7.54 16.96
N MET A 55 3.57 8.69 16.99
CA MET A 55 3.95 9.88 16.20
C MET A 55 5.04 10.65 16.95
N PRO A 56 6.08 11.11 16.24
CA PRO A 56 7.09 12.00 16.83
C PRO A 56 6.48 13.32 17.30
N GLU A 57 7.16 13.99 18.22
CA GLU A 57 6.78 15.32 18.68
C GLU A 57 6.68 16.30 17.50
N GLY A 58 5.59 17.05 17.42
CA GLY A 58 5.31 17.99 16.34
C GLY A 58 4.52 17.42 15.16
N TYR A 59 4.13 16.15 15.22
CA TYR A 59 3.27 15.52 14.22
C TYR A 59 1.90 15.18 14.83
N ASP A 60 0.85 15.63 14.17
CA ASP A 60 -0.52 15.26 14.56
C ASP A 60 -0.88 13.89 13.97
N LYS A 61 -1.61 13.09 14.75
CA LYS A 61 -2.14 11.81 14.28
C LYS A 61 -3.51 12.04 13.62
N TYR A 62 -3.58 11.86 12.31
CA TYR A 62 -4.82 11.93 11.55
C TYR A 62 -5.32 10.52 11.21
N GLU A 63 -6.61 10.27 11.40
CA GLU A 63 -7.24 8.98 11.15
C GLU A 63 -7.04 8.52 9.69
N TYR A 64 -7.27 9.39 8.71
CA TYR A 64 -7.08 9.08 7.30
C TYR A 64 -5.64 8.68 6.95
N GLN A 65 -4.62 9.25 7.63
CA GLN A 65 -3.22 8.87 7.42
C GLN A 65 -2.96 7.48 7.99
N THR A 66 -3.50 7.20 9.17
CA THR A 66 -3.39 5.88 9.79
C THR A 66 -4.02 4.79 8.92
N ASP A 67 -5.22 5.05 8.39
CA ASP A 67 -5.90 4.15 7.45
C ASP A 67 -5.09 3.91 6.18
N ALA A 68 -4.53 5.00 5.61
CA ALA A 68 -3.67 4.91 4.43
C ALA A 68 -2.40 4.10 4.70
N VAL A 69 -1.80 4.21 5.89
CA VAL A 69 -0.63 3.43 6.30
C VAL A 69 -0.99 1.95 6.42
N VAL A 70 -2.07 1.61 7.10
CA VAL A 70 -2.52 0.22 7.28
C VAL A 70 -2.82 -0.43 5.93
N GLU A 71 -3.57 0.27 5.07
CA GLU A 71 -3.90 -0.24 3.74
C GLU A 71 -2.67 -0.34 2.83
N GLY A 72 -1.82 0.68 2.84
CA GLY A 72 -0.58 0.71 2.06
C GLY A 72 0.38 -0.39 2.47
N TYR A 73 0.55 -0.61 3.77
CA TYR A 73 1.42 -1.66 4.29
C TYR A 73 0.91 -3.06 3.93
N LYS A 74 -0.40 -3.32 4.01
CA LYS A 74 -1.00 -4.58 3.54
C LYS A 74 -0.77 -4.81 2.06
N LYS A 75 -0.88 -3.76 1.23
CA LYS A 75 -0.61 -3.85 -0.21
C LYS A 75 0.87 -4.12 -0.48
N LEU A 76 1.76 -3.49 0.27
CA LEU A 76 3.20 -3.73 0.18
C LEU A 76 3.51 -5.22 0.41
N LEU A 77 2.99 -5.81 1.50
CA LEU A 77 3.20 -7.21 1.83
C LEU A 77 2.56 -8.20 0.84
N LYS A 78 1.46 -7.81 0.20
CA LYS A 78 0.73 -8.71 -0.71
C LYS A 78 1.20 -8.65 -2.15
N TYR A 79 1.66 -7.48 -2.59
CA TYR A 79 1.94 -7.19 -4.00
C TYR A 79 3.38 -6.69 -4.24
N ASP A 80 4.23 -6.72 -3.22
CA ASP A 80 5.61 -6.23 -3.23
C ASP A 80 5.74 -4.74 -3.61
N GLY A 81 4.63 -4.00 -3.55
CA GLY A 81 4.60 -2.56 -3.84
C GLY A 81 3.20 -2.02 -4.10
N PHE A 82 3.09 -0.69 -4.08
CA PHE A 82 1.84 0.01 -4.41
C PHE A 82 2.10 1.47 -4.75
N PHE A 83 1.10 2.14 -5.32
CA PHE A 83 1.12 3.58 -5.58
C PHE A 83 0.26 4.32 -4.57
N LEU A 84 0.85 5.27 -3.85
CA LEU A 84 0.14 6.20 -2.97
C LEU A 84 -0.30 7.42 -3.79
N ALA A 85 -1.48 7.34 -4.41
CA ALA A 85 -2.09 8.40 -5.20
C ALA A 85 -3.09 9.18 -4.33
N ASP A 86 -2.67 10.30 -3.80
CA ASP A 86 -3.50 11.16 -2.96
C ASP A 86 -3.35 12.64 -3.36
N VAL A 87 -4.26 13.49 -2.89
CA VAL A 87 -4.23 14.93 -3.18
C VAL A 87 -2.97 15.58 -2.59
N VAL A 88 -2.48 16.62 -3.25
CA VAL A 88 -1.32 17.39 -2.77
C VAL A 88 -1.63 17.98 -1.39
N GLY A 89 -0.69 17.85 -0.45
CA GLY A 89 -0.82 18.44 0.89
C GLY A 89 -1.37 17.50 1.97
N LEU A 90 -1.83 16.29 1.65
CA LEU A 90 -2.34 15.32 2.62
C LEU A 90 -1.26 14.50 3.36
N GLY A 91 -0.01 14.93 3.30
CA GLY A 91 1.08 14.33 4.09
C GLY A 91 1.60 13.00 3.55
N LYS A 92 1.64 12.81 2.20
CA LYS A 92 2.18 11.58 1.59
C LYS A 92 3.55 11.18 2.12
N THR A 93 4.44 12.15 2.38
CA THR A 93 5.77 11.89 2.94
C THR A 93 5.66 11.26 4.33
N VAL A 94 4.75 11.77 5.17
CA VAL A 94 4.50 11.21 6.51
C VAL A 94 3.96 9.79 6.41
N ILE A 95 2.94 9.56 5.56
CA ILE A 95 2.35 8.23 5.32
C ILE A 95 3.44 7.24 4.85
N ALA A 96 4.25 7.61 3.86
CA ALA A 96 5.34 6.78 3.36
C ALA A 96 6.40 6.49 4.44
N THR A 97 6.73 7.49 5.27
CA THR A 97 7.67 7.32 6.38
C THR A 97 7.11 6.38 7.46
N MET A 98 5.81 6.48 7.76
CA MET A 98 5.16 5.56 8.70
C MET A 98 5.15 4.12 8.18
N ILE A 99 4.90 3.92 6.89
CA ILE A 99 4.99 2.59 6.24
C ILE A 99 6.42 2.05 6.33
N ALA A 100 7.42 2.88 6.04
CA ALA A 100 8.81 2.50 6.18
C ALA A 100 9.18 2.14 7.64
N LYS A 101 8.66 2.89 8.61
CA LYS A 101 8.85 2.61 10.04
C LYS A 101 8.23 1.26 10.42
N GLN A 102 7.01 0.98 9.98
CA GLN A 102 6.38 -0.33 10.21
C GLN A 102 7.19 -1.46 9.58
N PHE A 103 7.69 -1.27 8.37
CA PHE A 103 8.54 -2.25 7.69
C PHE A 103 9.83 -2.53 8.48
N CYS A 104 10.47 -1.49 9.05
CA CYS A 104 11.64 -1.67 9.92
C CYS A 104 11.30 -2.38 11.23
N ILE A 105 10.11 -2.15 11.80
CA ILE A 105 9.67 -2.84 13.04
C ILE A 105 9.53 -4.34 12.75
N ASP A 106 8.89 -4.70 11.65
CA ASP A 106 8.57 -6.09 11.33
C ASP A 106 9.82 -6.90 10.89
N ASN A 107 10.78 -6.25 10.20
CA ASN A 107 11.98 -6.91 9.68
C ASN A 107 13.22 -6.70 10.55
N GLY A 108 13.15 -5.84 11.56
CA GLY A 108 14.27 -5.42 12.41
C GLY A 108 15.07 -4.28 11.79
N TYR A 109 15.25 -3.23 12.54
CA TYR A 109 15.94 -2.00 12.08
C TYR A 109 17.36 -2.26 11.57
N GLU A 110 18.13 -3.13 12.24
CA GLU A 110 19.52 -3.40 11.87
C GLU A 110 19.65 -4.16 10.54
N ASN A 111 18.60 -4.84 10.13
CA ASN A 111 18.57 -5.66 8.92
C ASN A 111 17.88 -4.96 7.74
N THR A 112 17.37 -3.74 7.94
CA THR A 112 16.57 -3.05 6.93
C THR A 112 17.35 -1.89 6.33
N LYS A 113 17.51 -1.90 5.01
CA LYS A 113 18.07 -0.79 4.24
C LYS A 113 16.99 -0.18 3.35
N ILE A 114 16.77 1.11 3.48
CA ILE A 114 15.76 1.86 2.74
C ILE A 114 16.43 2.77 1.71
N LEU A 115 15.91 2.80 0.50
CA LEU A 115 16.26 3.76 -0.53
C LEU A 115 15.09 4.71 -0.78
N VAL A 116 15.32 6.01 -0.62
CA VAL A 116 14.33 7.04 -0.97
C VAL A 116 14.77 7.77 -2.22
N VAL A 117 13.95 7.70 -3.28
CA VAL A 117 14.14 8.41 -4.54
C VAL A 117 13.21 9.62 -4.58
N TYR A 118 13.76 10.81 -4.70
CA TYR A 118 12.98 12.04 -4.58
C TYR A 118 13.32 13.07 -5.67
N PRO A 119 12.38 13.92 -6.07
CA PRO A 119 12.68 15.14 -6.82
C PRO A 119 13.43 16.15 -5.94
N PRO A 120 14.47 16.86 -6.44
CA PRO A 120 15.28 17.77 -5.64
C PRO A 120 14.51 18.81 -4.82
N ALA A 121 13.34 19.24 -5.33
CA ALA A 121 12.51 20.25 -4.67
C ALA A 121 11.96 19.82 -3.29
N VAL A 122 11.88 18.53 -3.01
CA VAL A 122 11.31 17.97 -1.76
C VAL A 122 12.35 17.28 -0.88
N GLU A 123 13.61 17.39 -1.22
CA GLU A 123 14.73 16.76 -0.50
C GLU A 123 14.72 17.07 1.00
N HIS A 124 14.63 18.36 1.34
CA HIS A 124 14.66 18.79 2.73
C HIS A 124 13.51 18.16 3.54
N ASN A 125 12.31 18.14 2.97
CA ASN A 125 11.13 17.58 3.62
C ASN A 125 11.29 16.08 3.88
N TRP A 126 11.76 15.29 2.89
CA TRP A 126 12.00 13.86 3.05
C TRP A 126 13.05 13.58 4.14
N LYS A 127 14.20 14.23 4.06
CA LYS A 127 15.29 14.02 5.02
C LYS A 127 14.89 14.41 6.44
N GLN A 128 14.16 15.53 6.60
CA GLN A 128 13.69 15.97 7.91
C GLN A 128 12.66 14.99 8.49
N THR A 129 11.65 14.60 7.71
CA THR A 129 10.61 13.66 8.17
C THR A 129 11.23 12.32 8.59
N PHE A 130 12.12 11.75 7.78
CA PHE A 130 12.79 10.49 8.12
C PHE A 130 13.65 10.59 9.38
N LYS A 131 14.31 11.73 9.58
CA LYS A 131 15.07 11.99 10.80
C LYS A 131 14.17 12.09 12.03
N ASP A 132 13.03 12.79 11.94
CA ASP A 132 12.08 12.95 13.02
C ASP A 132 11.48 11.60 13.44
N PHE A 133 11.30 10.68 12.49
CA PHE A 133 10.85 9.31 12.73
C PHE A 133 11.99 8.33 13.12
N GLY A 134 13.24 8.80 13.19
CA GLY A 134 14.42 8.00 13.59
C GLY A 134 14.89 6.98 12.53
N LEU A 135 14.54 7.20 11.26
CA LEU A 135 14.87 6.30 10.15
C LEU A 135 16.08 6.74 9.33
N ASP A 136 16.66 7.90 9.61
CA ASP A 136 17.76 8.49 8.86
C ASP A 136 18.99 7.57 8.75
N LYS A 137 19.26 6.78 9.80
CA LYS A 137 20.40 5.85 9.87
C LYS A 137 20.24 4.62 8.95
N TYR A 138 19.03 4.25 8.63
CA TYR A 138 18.68 3.07 7.83
C TYR A 138 18.35 3.43 6.39
N THR A 139 18.39 4.74 6.07
CA THR A 139 17.88 5.25 4.81
C THR A 139 18.97 5.94 4.00
N ARG A 140 19.06 5.58 2.74
CA ARG A 140 19.84 6.29 1.74
C ARG A 140 18.93 7.12 0.86
N PHE A 141 19.38 8.33 0.54
CA PHE A 141 18.61 9.30 -0.22
C PHE A 141 19.26 9.58 -1.56
N ILE A 142 18.49 9.50 -2.66
CA ILE A 142 18.98 9.79 -4.00
C ILE A 142 17.98 10.64 -4.76
N SER A 143 18.49 11.66 -5.46
CA SER A 143 17.62 12.41 -6.36
C SER A 143 17.30 11.59 -7.63
N ASN A 144 16.11 11.78 -8.19
CA ASN A 144 15.69 11.11 -9.41
C ASN A 144 16.64 11.39 -10.60
N GLY A 145 17.29 12.55 -10.64
CA GLY A 145 18.33 12.87 -11.64
C GLY A 145 19.63 12.08 -11.48
N SER A 146 19.84 11.39 -10.37
CA SER A 146 21.04 10.59 -10.08
C SER A 146 20.78 9.08 -10.08
N LEU A 147 19.66 8.63 -10.63
CA LEU A 147 19.29 7.21 -10.67
C LEU A 147 20.29 6.32 -11.43
N SER A 148 21.12 6.89 -12.32
CA SER A 148 22.20 6.15 -12.98
C SER A 148 23.16 5.50 -11.97
N LYS A 149 23.27 6.03 -10.74
CA LYS A 149 24.08 5.41 -9.68
C LYS A 149 23.52 4.06 -9.18
N VAL A 150 22.24 3.80 -9.42
CA VAL A 150 21.57 2.57 -8.96
C VAL A 150 21.22 1.66 -10.13
N LEU A 151 21.03 2.22 -11.33
CA LEU A 151 20.56 1.50 -12.52
C LEU A 151 21.70 1.10 -13.46
N ASP A 152 22.86 1.74 -13.37
CA ASP A 152 23.98 1.55 -14.29
C ASP A 152 25.19 1.01 -13.53
N GLU A 153 25.48 -0.28 -13.67
CA GLU A 153 26.59 -0.97 -13.04
C GLU A 153 27.97 -0.47 -13.52
N GLU A 154 28.02 0.14 -14.71
CA GLU A 154 29.26 0.74 -15.23
C GLU A 154 29.57 2.11 -14.60
N ASN A 155 28.63 2.66 -13.82
CA ASN A 155 28.83 3.92 -13.13
C ASN A 155 29.87 3.78 -12.04
N TYR A 156 30.87 4.67 -12.02
CA TYR A 156 31.97 4.68 -11.03
C TYR A 156 31.50 4.80 -9.56
N ASP A 157 30.28 5.31 -9.34
CA ASP A 157 29.65 5.50 -8.03
C ASP A 157 28.36 4.66 -7.95
N TYR A 158 28.44 3.41 -8.42
CA TYR A 158 27.31 2.48 -8.45
C TYR A 158 26.91 2.01 -7.05
N TRP A 159 25.62 2.03 -6.79
CA TRP A 159 25.02 1.51 -5.57
C TRP A 159 24.17 0.28 -5.93
N ASN A 160 24.56 -0.86 -5.44
CA ASN A 160 23.81 -2.08 -5.75
C ASN A 160 22.35 -1.97 -5.28
N ALA A 161 21.42 -2.06 -6.22
CA ALA A 161 19.98 -1.98 -5.94
C ALA A 161 19.50 -3.13 -5.04
N ASP A 162 20.10 -4.32 -5.17
CA ASP A 162 19.74 -5.53 -4.41
C ASP A 162 20.09 -5.43 -2.92
N GLU A 163 20.82 -4.37 -2.52
CA GLU A 163 21.11 -4.13 -1.12
C GLU A 163 19.97 -3.47 -0.35
N TYR A 164 18.93 -3.01 -1.03
CA TYR A 164 17.81 -2.30 -0.41
C TYR A 164 16.58 -3.18 -0.31
N ASP A 165 16.03 -3.26 0.90
CA ASP A 165 14.85 -4.06 1.20
C ASP A 165 13.55 -3.30 0.90
N LEU A 166 13.60 -1.96 0.93
CA LEU A 166 12.47 -1.08 0.64
C LEU A 166 12.91 0.12 -0.20
N VAL A 167 12.16 0.41 -1.27
CA VAL A 167 12.35 1.58 -2.13
C VAL A 167 11.10 2.46 -2.11
N LEU A 168 11.28 3.77 -1.91
CA LEU A 168 10.21 4.78 -1.86
C LEU A 168 10.44 5.89 -2.88
#